data_69a254746cda441a3e85aad45c7f2ef1
#
_entry.id   69a254746cda441a3e85aad45c7f2ef1
#
_cell.length_a   1.000
_cell.length_b   1.000
_cell.length_c   1.000
_cell.angle_alpha   90.00
_cell.angle_beta   90.00
_cell.angle_gamma   90.00
#
_symmetry.space_group_name_H-M   'P 1'
#
loop_
_entity.id
_entity.type
_entity.pdbx_description
1 polymer ?
#
loop_
_entity_poly.entity_id
_entity_poly.type
_entity_poly.pdbx_seq_one_letter_code
_entity_poly.pdbx_strand_id
1 'polypeptide(L)'
;MTEYRIRESGDIKSQGEIRAMHKNTSFPRVWRENVHESIGIDPVLITPQPEASGPYKRVVRNGAVEDGGNWVQAWVEQDMFATDGDGTKADKETAYQANLDAAAAERVRTERDSKLAKTDWLALSDTTMSSEWTTYREALRDVPEQGGFPDTVTWPTEPS
;
A
#
# COMPACT_ATOMS: atom_id res chain seq x y z
N MET A 1 -2.55 -11.43 -15.86
CA MET A 1 -2.88 -11.17 -17.30
C MET A 1 -1.57 -11.25 -18.04
N THR A 2 -1.49 -11.93 -19.18
CA THR A 2 -0.23 -12.06 -19.93
C THR A 2 -0.01 -10.80 -20.75
N GLU A 3 1.15 -10.18 -20.61
CA GLU A 3 1.62 -9.01 -21.36
C GLU A 3 2.64 -9.45 -22.39
N TYR A 4 2.71 -8.69 -23.46
CA TYR A 4 3.66 -8.90 -24.56
C TYR A 4 4.29 -7.57 -24.97
N ARG A 5 5.56 -7.61 -25.32
CA ARG A 5 6.29 -6.51 -25.93
C ARG A 5 6.17 -6.63 -27.44
N ILE A 6 5.81 -5.56 -28.13
CA ILE A 6 5.85 -5.48 -29.58
C ILE A 6 7.30 -5.18 -29.98
N ARG A 7 7.92 -6.05 -30.79
CA ARG A 7 9.35 -5.93 -31.14
C ARG A 7 9.67 -4.63 -31.87
N GLU A 8 8.78 -4.20 -32.75
CA GLU A 8 8.98 -3.01 -33.58
C GLU A 8 8.92 -1.71 -32.78
N SER A 9 7.90 -1.53 -31.92
CA SER A 9 7.67 -0.29 -31.17
C SER A 9 8.23 -0.32 -29.76
N GLY A 10 8.43 -1.50 -29.19
CA GLY A 10 8.76 -1.68 -27.77
C GLY A 10 7.57 -1.55 -26.83
N ASP A 11 6.37 -1.29 -27.34
CA ASP A 11 5.16 -1.15 -26.54
C ASP A 11 4.79 -2.43 -25.82
N ILE A 12 4.29 -2.28 -24.59
CA ILE A 12 3.73 -3.39 -23.83
C ILE A 12 2.22 -3.38 -23.97
N LYS A 13 1.69 -4.50 -24.42
CA LYS A 13 0.25 -4.71 -24.66
C LYS A 13 -0.22 -6.02 -24.07
N SER A 14 -1.46 -6.03 -23.62
CA SER A 14 -2.15 -7.27 -23.27
C SER A 14 -2.50 -8.09 -24.50
N GLN A 15 -2.74 -9.38 -24.32
CA GLN A 15 -3.23 -10.26 -25.41
C GLN A 15 -4.51 -9.71 -26.08
N GLY A 16 -5.39 -9.09 -25.28
CA GLY A 16 -6.64 -8.52 -25.79
C GLY A 16 -6.41 -7.30 -26.69
N GLU A 17 -5.50 -6.41 -26.31
CA GLU A 17 -5.12 -5.25 -27.10
C GLU A 17 -4.48 -5.65 -28.42
N ILE A 18 -3.57 -6.62 -28.40
CA ILE A 18 -2.95 -7.14 -29.62
C ILE A 18 -3.98 -7.77 -30.56
N ARG A 19 -4.95 -8.54 -30.01
CA ARG A 19 -6.07 -9.05 -30.82
C ARG A 19 -6.87 -7.93 -31.47
N ALA A 20 -7.11 -6.84 -30.75
CA ALA A 20 -7.84 -5.69 -31.26
C ALA A 20 -7.08 -4.96 -32.39
N MET A 21 -5.75 -5.00 -32.37
CA MET A 21 -4.91 -4.46 -33.44
C MET A 21 -4.98 -5.32 -34.72
N HIS A 22 -5.17 -6.64 -34.57
CA HIS A 22 -5.20 -7.61 -35.67
C HIS A 22 -6.62 -8.15 -35.93
N LYS A 23 -7.58 -7.26 -36.19
CA LYS A 23 -9.01 -7.60 -36.31
C LYS A 23 -9.36 -8.69 -37.34
N ASN A 24 -8.53 -8.82 -38.38
CA ASN A 24 -8.73 -9.78 -39.48
C ASN A 24 -7.98 -11.09 -39.28
N THR A 25 -7.36 -11.29 -38.13
CA THR A 25 -6.57 -12.50 -37.83
C THR A 25 -7.24 -13.30 -36.72
N SER A 26 -7.46 -14.57 -36.99
CA SER A 26 -7.94 -15.50 -35.96
C SER A 26 -6.77 -16.07 -35.17
N PHE A 27 -6.70 -15.77 -33.89
CA PHE A 27 -5.66 -16.28 -33.00
C PHE A 27 -6.18 -17.40 -32.09
N PRO A 28 -5.34 -18.42 -31.79
CA PRO A 28 -5.68 -19.43 -30.80
C PRO A 28 -5.85 -18.79 -29.40
N ARG A 29 -6.51 -19.52 -28.51
CA ARG A 29 -6.71 -19.04 -27.12
C ARG A 29 -5.38 -18.89 -26.38
N VAL A 30 -4.49 -19.86 -26.55
CA VAL A 30 -3.14 -19.89 -25.95
C VAL A 30 -2.12 -19.58 -27.03
N TRP A 31 -1.31 -18.57 -26.81
CA TRP A 31 -0.23 -18.18 -27.72
C TRP A 31 1.05 -18.91 -27.33
N ARG A 32 1.73 -19.40 -28.37
CA ARG A 32 3.02 -20.08 -28.28
C ARG A 32 4.00 -19.35 -29.20
N GLU A 33 5.25 -19.78 -29.20
CA GLU A 33 6.35 -19.17 -29.94
C GLU A 33 6.00 -18.92 -31.42
N ASN A 34 5.33 -19.85 -32.09
CA ASN A 34 4.91 -19.66 -33.48
C ASN A 34 3.96 -18.45 -33.69
N VAL A 35 3.11 -18.12 -32.72
CA VAL A 35 2.27 -16.92 -32.75
C VAL A 35 3.13 -15.70 -32.47
N HIS A 36 4.02 -15.77 -31.46
CA HIS A 36 4.93 -14.67 -31.11
C HIS A 36 5.77 -14.25 -32.30
N GLU A 37 6.37 -15.21 -33.00
CA GLU A 37 7.17 -14.97 -34.21
C GLU A 37 6.33 -14.39 -35.36
N SER A 38 5.11 -14.90 -35.57
CA SER A 38 4.28 -14.49 -36.70
C SER A 38 3.81 -13.04 -36.65
N ILE A 39 3.73 -12.45 -35.45
CA ILE A 39 3.29 -11.07 -35.23
C ILE A 39 4.34 -10.17 -34.55
N GLY A 40 5.57 -10.68 -34.39
CA GLY A 40 6.70 -9.89 -33.89
C GLY A 40 6.53 -9.43 -32.44
N ILE A 41 6.19 -10.34 -31.53
CA ILE A 41 6.03 -10.05 -30.11
C ILE A 41 6.91 -10.94 -29.24
N ASP A 42 7.20 -10.47 -28.04
CA ASP A 42 7.88 -11.25 -27.00
C ASP A 42 7.00 -11.29 -25.75
N PRO A 43 6.85 -12.47 -25.11
CA PRO A 43 6.15 -12.54 -23.83
C PRO A 43 6.92 -11.79 -22.76
N VAL A 44 6.20 -11.03 -21.92
CA VAL A 44 6.78 -10.33 -20.77
C VAL A 44 6.47 -11.11 -19.51
N LEU A 45 7.52 -11.60 -18.85
CA LEU A 45 7.41 -12.36 -17.61
C LEU A 45 7.14 -11.43 -16.45
N ILE A 46 6.32 -11.89 -15.51
CA ILE A 46 5.98 -11.17 -14.30
C ILE A 46 7.16 -11.24 -13.33
N THR A 47 7.55 -10.09 -12.80
CA THR A 47 8.51 -9.98 -11.70
C THR A 47 7.85 -9.36 -10.47
N PRO A 48 8.29 -9.73 -9.26
CA PRO A 48 7.84 -9.05 -8.06
C PRO A 48 8.11 -7.54 -8.14
N GLN A 49 7.15 -6.74 -7.68
CA GLN A 49 7.39 -5.31 -7.52
C GLN A 49 8.37 -5.10 -6.37
N PRO A 50 9.51 -4.40 -6.58
CA PRO A 50 10.42 -4.05 -5.51
C PRO A 50 9.76 -3.17 -4.46
N GLU A 51 10.24 -3.22 -3.23
CA GLU A 51 9.84 -2.27 -2.20
C GLU A 51 10.47 -0.90 -2.49
N ALA A 52 9.74 0.16 -2.12
CA ALA A 52 10.28 1.51 -2.23
C ALA A 52 11.39 1.74 -1.19
N SER A 53 12.43 2.50 -1.55
CA SER A 53 13.58 2.76 -0.70
C SER A 53 13.30 3.73 0.46
N GLY A 54 12.11 4.36 0.48
CA GLY A 54 11.74 5.31 1.51
C GLY A 54 10.25 5.65 1.51
N PRO A 55 9.79 6.37 2.57
CA PRO A 55 8.37 6.61 2.83
C PRO A 55 7.69 7.52 1.79
N TYR A 56 8.46 8.32 1.06
CA TYR A 56 7.94 9.24 0.03
C TYR A 56 8.30 8.80 -1.37
N LYS A 57 8.64 7.52 -1.54
CA LYS A 57 8.93 6.89 -2.80
C LYS A 57 7.82 5.91 -3.18
N ARG A 58 7.63 5.72 -4.47
CA ARG A 58 6.77 4.68 -5.01
C ARG A 58 7.47 3.96 -6.14
N VAL A 59 7.26 2.68 -6.23
CA VAL A 59 7.75 1.87 -7.35
C VAL A 59 6.59 1.69 -8.33
N VAL A 60 6.82 2.06 -9.57
CA VAL A 60 5.82 1.99 -10.64
C VAL A 60 6.33 1.15 -11.80
N ARG A 61 5.39 0.60 -12.53
CA ARG A 61 5.67 -0.16 -13.75
C ARG A 61 6.34 0.75 -14.80
N ASN A 62 7.45 0.28 -15.39
CA ASN A 62 8.21 1.02 -16.42
C ASN A 62 8.54 0.13 -17.62
N GLY A 63 7.51 -0.41 -18.26
CA GLY A 63 7.69 -1.21 -19.46
C GLY A 63 8.26 -2.61 -19.17
N ALA A 64 9.19 -3.07 -20.01
CA ALA A 64 9.91 -4.32 -19.87
C ALA A 64 11.39 -4.13 -20.15
N VAL A 65 12.20 -4.99 -19.54
CA VAL A 65 13.67 -5.04 -19.72
C VAL A 65 14.07 -6.46 -20.07
N GLU A 66 15.13 -6.62 -20.84
CA GLU A 66 15.69 -7.93 -21.12
C GLU A 66 16.56 -8.39 -19.95
N ASP A 67 16.30 -9.59 -19.47
CA ASP A 67 17.06 -10.24 -18.42
C ASP A 67 17.24 -11.73 -18.75
N GLY A 68 18.49 -12.17 -18.86
CA GLY A 68 18.83 -13.56 -19.16
C GLY A 68 18.19 -14.11 -20.45
N GLY A 69 18.00 -13.29 -21.48
CA GLY A 69 17.37 -13.67 -22.75
C GLY A 69 15.84 -13.69 -22.72
N ASN A 70 15.23 -13.22 -21.64
CA ASN A 70 13.79 -13.08 -21.51
C ASN A 70 13.40 -11.62 -21.29
N TRP A 71 12.24 -11.23 -21.78
CA TRP A 71 11.66 -9.94 -21.41
C TRP A 71 10.91 -10.08 -20.10
N VAL A 72 11.26 -9.26 -19.12
CA VAL A 72 10.66 -9.23 -17.79
C VAL A 72 10.06 -7.87 -17.50
N GLN A 73 9.13 -7.82 -16.56
CA GLN A 73 8.56 -6.56 -16.10
C GLN A 73 9.64 -5.65 -15.52
N ALA A 74 9.73 -4.41 -16.02
CA ALA A 74 10.60 -3.38 -15.48
C ALA A 74 9.86 -2.49 -14.48
N TRP A 75 10.60 -2.04 -13.47
CA TRP A 75 10.11 -1.18 -12.40
C TRP A 75 11.02 0.02 -12.25
N VAL A 76 10.46 1.17 -11.93
CA VAL A 76 11.22 2.38 -11.62
C VAL A 76 10.71 3.00 -10.33
N GLU A 77 11.63 3.41 -9.49
CA GLU A 77 11.30 4.19 -8.31
C GLU A 77 11.15 5.67 -8.68
N GLN A 78 10.11 6.28 -8.15
CA GLN A 78 9.79 7.69 -8.35
C GLN A 78 9.46 8.35 -7.01
N ASP A 79 9.71 9.65 -6.92
CA ASP A 79 9.18 10.46 -5.84
C ASP A 79 7.64 10.47 -5.87
N MET A 80 7.01 10.39 -4.72
CA MET A 80 5.54 10.52 -4.62
C MET A 80 5.09 11.96 -4.88
N PHE A 81 5.93 12.91 -4.53
CA PHE A 81 5.65 14.33 -4.62
C PHE A 81 6.69 15.07 -5.45
N ALA A 82 6.26 16.11 -6.13
CA ALA A 82 7.09 17.04 -6.87
C ALA A 82 6.76 18.48 -6.42
N THR A 83 7.71 19.40 -6.57
CA THR A 83 7.45 20.83 -6.44
C THR A 83 6.68 21.32 -7.67
N ASP A 84 5.54 21.95 -7.45
CA ASP A 84 4.67 22.51 -8.49
C ASP A 84 3.89 23.74 -7.95
N GLY A 85 2.82 24.14 -8.63
CA GLY A 85 1.98 25.29 -8.24
C GLY A 85 1.26 25.12 -6.89
N ASP A 86 1.13 23.90 -6.38
CA ASP A 86 0.44 23.59 -5.13
C ASP A 86 1.39 23.53 -3.91
N GLY A 87 2.71 23.72 -4.13
CA GLY A 87 3.70 23.76 -3.06
C GLY A 87 5.01 23.03 -3.35
N THR A 88 5.93 23.11 -2.40
CA THR A 88 7.20 22.40 -2.53
C THR A 88 7.06 20.92 -2.23
N LYS A 89 7.98 20.09 -2.74
CA LYS A 89 8.07 18.68 -2.39
C LYS A 89 8.09 18.46 -0.86
N ALA A 90 8.90 19.25 -0.15
CA ALA A 90 9.04 19.14 1.31
C ALA A 90 7.72 19.44 2.05
N ASP A 91 6.96 20.46 1.62
CA ASP A 91 5.66 20.78 2.22
C ASP A 91 4.66 19.63 2.04
N LYS A 92 4.65 19.02 0.86
CA LYS A 92 3.78 17.88 0.54
C LYS A 92 4.16 16.63 1.33
N GLU A 93 5.45 16.34 1.49
CA GLU A 93 5.95 15.26 2.33
C GLU A 93 5.56 15.45 3.79
N THR A 94 5.70 16.69 4.30
CA THR A 94 5.30 17.07 5.66
C THR A 94 3.79 16.89 5.86
N ALA A 95 2.98 17.39 4.93
CA ALA A 95 1.53 17.26 4.99
C ALA A 95 1.08 15.78 4.91
N TYR A 96 1.73 14.98 4.08
CA TYR A 96 1.46 13.54 3.97
C TYR A 96 1.78 12.82 5.28
N GLN A 97 2.94 13.09 5.89
CA GLN A 97 3.31 12.51 7.19
C GLN A 97 2.32 12.91 8.27
N ALA A 98 1.95 14.18 8.35
CA ALA A 98 0.96 14.66 9.32
C ALA A 98 -0.40 13.95 9.17
N ASN A 99 -0.82 13.63 7.94
CA ASN A 99 -2.03 12.85 7.70
C ASN A 99 -1.90 11.39 8.16
N LEU A 100 -0.73 10.77 7.96
CA LEU A 100 -0.46 9.41 8.46
C LEU A 100 -0.50 9.37 9.99
N ASP A 101 0.17 10.33 10.65
CA ASP A 101 0.21 10.44 12.11
C ASP A 101 -1.20 10.68 12.67
N ALA A 102 -1.99 11.55 12.03
CA ALA A 102 -3.38 11.79 12.43
C ALA A 102 -4.24 10.53 12.29
N ALA A 103 -4.09 9.78 11.20
CA ALA A 103 -4.82 8.52 10.99
C ALA A 103 -4.38 7.42 11.97
N ALA A 104 -3.10 7.37 12.32
CA ALA A 104 -2.59 6.46 13.35
C ALA A 104 -3.14 6.83 14.73
N ALA A 105 -3.12 8.13 15.08
CA ALA A 105 -3.66 8.63 16.32
C ALA A 105 -5.16 8.34 16.48
N GLU A 106 -5.93 8.48 15.41
CA GLU A 106 -7.37 8.17 15.42
C GLU A 106 -7.63 6.69 15.65
N ARG A 107 -6.83 5.81 15.03
CA ARG A 107 -6.93 4.35 15.27
C ARG A 107 -6.68 4.01 16.74
N VAL A 108 -5.62 4.56 17.33
CA VAL A 108 -5.28 4.33 18.75
C VAL A 108 -6.38 4.87 19.67
N ARG A 109 -6.91 6.07 19.40
CA ARG A 109 -8.03 6.63 20.18
C ARG A 109 -9.28 5.76 20.09
N THR A 110 -9.62 5.29 18.90
CA THR A 110 -10.77 4.41 18.68
C THR A 110 -10.62 3.10 19.46
N GLU A 111 -9.44 2.50 19.47
CA GLU A 111 -9.18 1.28 20.25
C GLU A 111 -9.28 1.56 21.76
N ARG A 112 -8.68 2.66 22.24
CA ARG A 112 -8.78 3.12 23.63
C ARG A 112 -10.25 3.30 24.05
N ASP A 113 -11.02 4.01 23.25
CA ASP A 113 -12.43 4.30 23.53
C ASP A 113 -13.26 3.02 23.55
N SER A 114 -12.96 2.05 22.69
CA SER A 114 -13.57 0.73 22.72
C SER A 114 -13.27 -0.02 24.04
N LYS A 115 -12.03 0.08 24.54
CA LYS A 115 -11.62 -0.53 25.82
C LYS A 115 -12.30 0.17 27.01
N LEU A 116 -12.39 1.49 27.00
CA LEU A 116 -13.11 2.27 28.03
C LEU A 116 -14.61 1.93 28.04
N ALA A 117 -15.25 1.89 26.88
CA ALA A 117 -16.68 1.57 26.77
C ALA A 117 -17.04 0.20 27.34
N LYS A 118 -16.16 -0.81 27.19
CA LYS A 118 -16.35 -2.14 27.78
C LYS A 118 -16.45 -2.12 29.30
N THR A 119 -15.90 -1.10 29.96
CA THR A 119 -15.82 -0.96 31.39
C THR A 119 -16.68 0.16 31.97
N ASP A 120 -17.52 0.84 31.15
CA ASP A 120 -18.35 1.97 31.57
C ASP A 120 -19.43 1.56 32.58
N TRP A 121 -19.91 0.31 32.51
CA TRP A 121 -20.86 -0.23 33.49
C TRP A 121 -20.29 -0.27 34.92
N LEU A 122 -18.94 -0.31 35.08
CA LEU A 122 -18.30 -0.24 36.39
C LEU A 122 -18.39 1.16 37.04
N ALA A 123 -18.74 2.19 36.27
CA ALA A 123 -18.89 3.55 36.76
C ALA A 123 -20.34 3.90 37.14
N LEU A 124 -21.26 2.93 37.13
CA LEU A 124 -22.65 3.12 37.54
C LEU A 124 -22.73 3.31 39.05
N SER A 125 -23.73 4.07 39.52
CA SER A 125 -23.89 4.48 40.93
C SER A 125 -24.17 3.32 41.87
N ASP A 126 -24.60 2.18 41.37
CA ASP A 126 -24.91 0.94 42.10
C ASP A 126 -23.74 -0.07 42.15
N THR A 127 -22.61 0.29 41.52
CA THR A 127 -21.41 -0.54 41.41
C THR A 127 -20.23 0.13 42.10
N THR A 128 -19.45 -0.59 42.89
CA THR A 128 -18.21 -0.09 43.47
C THR A 128 -17.04 -0.56 42.64
N MET A 129 -16.41 0.38 41.88
CA MET A 129 -15.23 0.09 41.10
C MET A 129 -14.02 -0.17 41.99
N SER A 130 -13.29 -1.27 41.73
CA SER A 130 -12.06 -1.55 42.49
C SER A 130 -10.92 -0.61 42.10
N SER A 131 -9.87 -0.54 42.92
CA SER A 131 -8.68 0.28 42.65
C SER A 131 -7.95 -0.15 41.37
N GLU A 132 -7.92 -1.45 41.06
CA GLU A 132 -7.29 -2.01 39.87
C GLU A 132 -8.01 -1.52 38.62
N TRP A 133 -9.33 -1.55 38.58
CA TRP A 133 -10.13 -1.04 37.49
C TRP A 133 -10.01 0.48 37.32
N THR A 134 -9.94 1.21 38.46
CA THR A 134 -9.69 2.67 38.40
C THR A 134 -8.34 2.96 37.75
N THR A 135 -7.26 2.30 38.20
CA THR A 135 -5.91 2.47 37.61
C THR A 135 -5.85 2.07 36.14
N TYR A 136 -6.50 0.97 35.76
CA TYR A 136 -6.59 0.55 34.39
C TYR A 136 -7.25 1.60 33.49
N ARG A 137 -8.38 2.16 33.93
CA ARG A 137 -9.11 3.18 33.18
C ARG A 137 -8.33 4.50 33.08
N GLU A 138 -7.60 4.89 34.14
CA GLU A 138 -6.70 6.04 34.12
C GLU A 138 -5.58 5.81 33.10
N ALA A 139 -4.90 4.67 33.18
CA ALA A 139 -3.84 4.33 32.21
C ALA A 139 -4.34 4.27 30.76
N LEU A 140 -5.59 3.88 30.51
CA LEU A 140 -6.19 3.97 29.18
C LEU A 140 -6.36 5.42 28.72
N ARG A 141 -6.78 6.34 29.61
CA ARG A 141 -6.94 7.77 29.27
C ARG A 141 -5.60 8.42 28.93
N ASP A 142 -4.54 7.97 29.60
CA ASP A 142 -3.18 8.50 29.44
C ASP A 142 -2.44 7.92 28.23
N VAL A 143 -3.02 6.96 27.50
CA VAL A 143 -2.42 6.39 26.28
C VAL A 143 -1.97 7.45 25.27
N PRO A 144 -2.75 8.52 24.99
CA PRO A 144 -2.32 9.57 24.07
C PRO A 144 -1.15 10.44 24.57
N GLU A 145 -0.80 10.34 25.85
CA GLU A 145 0.29 11.11 26.47
C GLU A 145 1.62 10.34 26.48
N GLN A 146 1.61 9.09 26.02
CA GLN A 146 2.83 8.28 25.91
C GLN A 146 3.79 8.85 24.88
N GLY A 147 5.09 8.88 25.19
CA GLY A 147 6.12 9.44 24.30
C GLY A 147 6.26 8.75 22.94
N GLY A 148 5.71 7.54 22.78
CA GLY A 148 5.68 6.82 21.50
C GLY A 148 4.37 6.97 20.72
N PHE A 149 3.42 7.73 21.23
CA PHE A 149 2.14 7.95 20.55
C PHE A 149 2.34 8.77 19.26
N PRO A 150 1.68 8.45 18.15
CA PRO A 150 0.72 7.34 17.96
C PRO A 150 1.35 6.01 17.49
N ASP A 151 2.66 5.98 17.17
CA ASP A 151 3.30 4.86 16.45
C ASP A 151 3.61 3.67 17.35
N THR A 152 3.98 3.95 18.60
CA THR A 152 4.30 2.92 19.59
C THR A 152 3.51 3.17 20.87
N VAL A 153 2.55 2.30 21.15
CA VAL A 153 1.67 2.40 22.30
C VAL A 153 1.81 1.18 23.20
N THR A 154 1.98 1.42 24.50
CA THR A 154 1.90 0.36 25.52
C THR A 154 0.51 0.34 26.14
N TRP A 155 -0.24 -0.71 25.84
CA TRP A 155 -1.57 -0.88 26.40
C TRP A 155 -1.52 -1.40 27.85
N PRO A 156 -2.32 -0.85 28.78
CA PRO A 156 -2.42 -1.39 30.12
C PRO A 156 -3.07 -2.78 30.10
N THR A 157 -2.68 -3.61 31.06
CA THR A 157 -3.26 -4.94 31.24
C THR A 157 -4.61 -4.84 31.94
N GLU A 158 -5.63 -5.45 31.34
CA GLU A 158 -6.98 -5.50 31.93
C GLU A 158 -6.98 -6.32 33.22
N PRO A 159 -7.56 -5.81 34.33
CA PRO A 159 -7.74 -6.56 35.54
C PRO A 159 -8.64 -7.78 35.36
N SER A 160 -8.35 -8.85 36.10
CA SER A 160 -9.11 -10.12 36.05
C SER A 160 -10.33 -10.10 36.99
#